data_b28caf621e99386a0f0d344888f468f6
#
_entry.id   b28caf621e99386a0f0d344888f468f6
#
_cell.length_a   1.000
_cell.length_b   1.000
_cell.length_c   1.000
_cell.angle_alpha   90.00
_cell.angle_beta   90.00
_cell.angle_gamma   90.00
#
_symmetry.space_group_name_H-M   'P 1'
#
loop_
_entity.id
_entity.type
_entity.pdbx_description
1 polymer ?
#
loop_
_entity_poly.entity_id
_entity_poly.type
_entity_poly.pdbx_seq_one_letter_code
_entity_poly.pdbx_strand_id
1 'polypeptide(L)'
;MICVILSAILLMLNINTCYSNPISIIDNIRKREIDKTSISNDLILKSINRENRNIKVEVITEKEKIDEIKPSKERLTGIDISKWNGDIDWKAVKESGIEFVIIRAGYGTGYVDPYFKQNIEAAIENNMLIGIYWFSYAYTPQLAKAEAEKCYKTIKSYKKHISLPVFWDFEYDSVNRAKKKGRSIDKSLASNMADTFCTTIKNKGFHTGIYCNIDYSRNYFTKDVLSKYHTWIAQWTNNCTYTSNYIIWQCSSTYSIKGKYFDLNYLYYEKYKKEISKCKNKPRKKMTVSATAYHCGTITSTGITPRWGIIAVDPKVIPYGSIVYIPTFDKYFVAEDCGGGIKGNKIDIYMNDKTQCINWGVRKIEIEIVQWRRRVKWKISWKIPGFG
;
A
#
# COMPACT_ATOMS: atom_id res chain seq x y z
N MET A 1 -0.79 26.99 -15.06
CA MET A 1 -1.22 28.00 -14.03
C MET A 1 -2.62 28.53 -14.31
N ILE A 2 -2.94 29.05 -15.49
CA ILE A 2 -4.29 29.59 -15.83
C ILE A 2 -5.40 28.51 -15.77
N CYS A 3 -5.14 27.26 -16.17
CA CYS A 3 -6.14 26.19 -16.16
C CYS A 3 -6.55 25.74 -14.74
N VAL A 4 -5.67 25.84 -13.76
CA VAL A 4 -5.96 25.44 -12.36
C VAL A 4 -6.85 26.50 -11.69
N ILE A 5 -6.58 27.76 -11.96
CA ILE A 5 -7.39 28.90 -11.44
C ILE A 5 -8.80 28.88 -12.02
N LEU A 6 -8.95 28.60 -13.32
CA LEU A 6 -10.26 28.48 -13.97
C LEU A 6 -11.07 27.28 -13.46
N SER A 7 -10.43 26.15 -13.15
CA SER A 7 -11.12 24.98 -12.57
C SER A 7 -11.62 25.26 -11.15
N ALA A 8 -10.86 25.99 -10.34
CA ALA A 8 -11.27 26.36 -8.99
C ALA A 8 -12.44 27.39 -8.99
N ILE A 9 -12.42 28.33 -9.92
CA ILE A 9 -13.48 29.35 -10.08
C ILE A 9 -14.79 28.74 -10.61
N LEU A 10 -14.73 27.79 -11.55
CA LEU A 10 -15.91 27.07 -12.06
C LEU A 10 -16.55 26.16 -11.01
N LEU A 11 -15.78 25.57 -10.11
CA LEU A 11 -16.31 24.77 -8.98
C LEU A 11 -16.99 25.60 -7.90
N MET A 12 -16.63 26.88 -7.77
CA MET A 12 -17.19 27.78 -6.74
C MET A 12 -18.45 28.53 -7.20
N LEU A 13 -18.69 28.63 -8.50
CA LEU A 13 -19.78 29.46 -9.02
C LEU A 13 -21.10 28.75 -9.19
N ASN A 14 -21.26 27.47 -8.84
CA ASN A 14 -22.54 26.72 -8.84
C ASN A 14 -23.52 27.15 -9.93
N ILE A 15 -23.05 27.28 -11.17
CA ILE A 15 -23.86 27.73 -12.31
C ILE A 15 -24.58 26.50 -12.87
N ASN A 16 -25.82 26.32 -12.44
CA ASN A 16 -26.80 25.45 -13.11
C ASN A 16 -27.18 26.05 -14.48
N THR A 17 -26.35 25.82 -15.47
CA THR A 17 -26.76 26.01 -16.87
C THR A 17 -26.34 24.77 -17.66
N CYS A 18 -27.33 24.19 -18.33
CA CYS A 18 -27.18 23.05 -19.22
C CYS A 18 -26.15 23.33 -20.33
N TYR A 19 -24.89 22.87 -20.12
CA TYR A 19 -23.93 22.65 -21.17
C TYR A 19 -23.41 21.23 -21.10
N SER A 20 -23.69 20.49 -22.14
CA SER A 20 -23.18 19.16 -22.38
C SER A 20 -21.67 19.22 -22.60
N ASN A 21 -20.88 18.73 -21.66
CA ASN A 21 -19.49 18.38 -21.78
C ASN A 21 -18.42 19.46 -21.48
N PRO A 22 -17.95 19.60 -20.21
CA PRO A 22 -16.85 20.52 -19.87
C PRO A 22 -15.49 20.14 -20.49
N ILE A 23 -15.32 18.92 -21.00
CA ILE A 23 -14.09 18.44 -21.64
C ILE A 23 -13.81 19.16 -22.95
N SER A 24 -14.85 19.55 -23.71
CA SER A 24 -14.69 20.25 -25.00
C SER A 24 -14.14 21.68 -24.89
N ILE A 25 -14.35 22.32 -23.74
CA ILE A 25 -13.84 23.69 -23.48
C ILE A 25 -12.35 23.64 -23.15
N ILE A 26 -11.91 22.63 -22.40
CA ILE A 26 -10.49 22.44 -22.03
C ILE A 26 -9.66 22.06 -23.27
N ASP A 27 -10.18 21.23 -24.18
CA ASP A 27 -9.49 20.86 -25.42
C ASP A 27 -9.41 22.01 -26.43
N ASN A 28 -10.40 22.90 -26.47
CA ASN A 28 -10.34 24.11 -27.32
C ASN A 28 -9.35 25.16 -26.78
N ILE A 29 -9.15 25.23 -25.48
CA ILE A 29 -8.14 26.12 -24.88
C ILE A 29 -6.72 25.59 -25.12
N ARG A 30 -6.54 24.24 -25.11
CA ARG A 30 -5.24 23.61 -25.42
C ARG A 30 -4.80 23.73 -26.86
N LYS A 31 -5.73 23.90 -27.80
CA LYS A 31 -5.44 24.02 -29.25
C LYS A 31 -5.09 25.44 -29.70
N ARG A 32 -5.31 26.46 -28.89
CA ARG A 32 -4.86 27.83 -29.19
C ARG A 32 -3.51 28.04 -28.51
N GLU A 33 -2.44 27.96 -29.27
CA GLU A 33 -1.13 28.48 -28.84
C GLU A 33 -1.31 29.95 -28.48
N ILE A 34 -1.23 30.26 -27.20
CA ILE A 34 -1.17 31.62 -26.70
C ILE A 34 0.29 32.02 -26.78
N ASP A 35 0.57 32.86 -27.78
CA ASP A 35 1.86 33.52 -27.93
C ASP A 35 2.31 34.19 -26.62
N LYS A 36 3.59 34.11 -26.34
CA LYS A 36 4.20 34.53 -25.07
C LYS A 36 4.15 36.06 -24.91
N THR A 37 3.04 36.58 -24.46
CA THR A 37 3.00 37.95 -23.93
C THR A 37 2.50 37.89 -22.48
N SER A 38 3.32 38.41 -21.60
CA SER A 38 3.08 38.46 -20.14
C SER A 38 1.85 39.31 -19.84
N ILE A 39 0.71 38.64 -19.68
CA ILE A 39 -0.47 39.27 -19.09
C ILE A 39 -0.25 39.19 -17.56
N SER A 40 -0.03 40.33 -16.93
CA SER A 40 0.15 40.41 -15.48
C SER A 40 -1.15 40.02 -14.75
N ASN A 41 -1.03 39.38 -13.60
CA ASN A 41 -2.16 39.01 -12.74
C ASN A 41 -3.08 40.21 -12.39
N ASP A 42 -2.55 41.40 -12.42
CA ASP A 42 -3.28 42.67 -12.22
C ASP A 42 -4.34 42.98 -13.28
N LEU A 43 -4.13 42.55 -14.54
CA LEU A 43 -5.12 42.78 -15.61
C LEU A 43 -6.33 41.87 -15.49
N ILE A 44 -6.11 40.63 -15.02
CA ILE A 44 -7.20 39.67 -14.77
C ILE A 44 -8.05 40.11 -13.59
N LEU A 45 -7.46 40.57 -12.50
CA LEU A 45 -8.16 41.12 -11.34
C LEU A 45 -8.94 42.38 -11.67
N LYS A 46 -8.41 43.27 -12.53
CA LYS A 46 -9.10 44.46 -13.00
C LYS A 46 -10.28 44.18 -13.92
N SER A 47 -10.25 43.12 -14.75
CA SER A 47 -11.38 42.74 -15.58
C SER A 47 -12.52 42.12 -14.76
N ILE A 48 -12.21 41.29 -13.75
CA ILE A 48 -13.21 40.71 -12.85
C ILE A 48 -13.90 41.77 -11.98
N ASN A 49 -13.16 42.79 -11.52
CA ASN A 49 -13.70 43.87 -10.72
C ASN A 49 -14.56 44.90 -11.50
N ARG A 50 -14.47 44.90 -12.84
CA ARG A 50 -15.32 45.77 -13.67
C ARG A 50 -16.72 45.21 -13.91
N GLU A 51 -16.88 43.89 -13.93
CA GLU A 51 -18.15 43.23 -14.22
C GLU A 51 -19.03 42.93 -13.01
N ASN A 52 -18.47 42.88 -11.79
CA ASN A 52 -19.23 42.56 -10.57
C ASN A 52 -18.87 43.49 -9.40
N ARG A 53 -19.58 44.62 -9.27
CA ARG A 53 -19.35 45.63 -8.22
C ARG A 53 -19.65 45.18 -6.77
N ASN A 54 -20.09 43.96 -6.51
CA ASN A 54 -20.53 43.53 -5.17
C ASN A 54 -19.97 42.18 -4.68
N ILE A 55 -18.95 41.63 -5.30
CA ILE A 55 -18.32 40.38 -4.80
C ILE A 55 -16.94 40.71 -4.25
N LYS A 56 -16.82 40.72 -2.93
CA LYS A 56 -15.54 40.79 -2.24
C LYS A 56 -14.91 39.40 -2.32
N VAL A 57 -14.05 39.17 -3.31
CA VAL A 57 -13.26 37.90 -3.40
C VAL A 57 -12.01 38.08 -2.54
N GLU A 58 -12.00 37.52 -1.35
CA GLU A 58 -10.76 37.34 -0.61
C GLU A 58 -9.95 36.22 -1.28
N VAL A 59 -8.89 36.59 -1.98
CA VAL A 59 -7.90 35.63 -2.49
C VAL A 59 -7.01 35.28 -1.30
N ILE A 60 -7.40 34.25 -0.56
CA ILE A 60 -6.50 33.61 0.40
C ILE A 60 -5.47 32.85 -0.42
N THR A 61 -4.20 33.25 -0.33
CA THR A 61 -3.13 32.51 -0.99
C THR A 61 -3.06 31.06 -0.47
N GLU A 62 -2.79 30.09 -1.34
CA GLU A 62 -2.69 28.68 -0.90
C GLU A 62 -1.70 28.50 0.26
N LYS A 63 -0.69 29.35 0.34
CA LYS A 63 0.26 29.38 1.44
C LYS A 63 -0.41 29.70 2.79
N GLU A 64 -1.33 30.67 2.85
CA GLU A 64 -2.07 31.01 4.06
C GLU A 64 -3.03 29.89 4.49
N LYS A 65 -3.66 29.18 3.50
CA LYS A 65 -4.51 28.01 3.80
C LYS A 65 -3.72 26.83 4.35
N ILE A 66 -2.46 26.66 3.91
CA ILE A 66 -1.58 25.57 4.39
C ILE A 66 -1.02 25.93 5.78
N ASP A 67 -0.70 27.19 6.01
CA ASP A 67 -0.18 27.67 7.31
C ASP A 67 -1.23 27.60 8.43
N GLU A 68 -2.54 27.63 8.12
CA GLU A 68 -3.61 27.41 9.10
C GLU A 68 -3.75 25.95 9.53
N ILE A 69 -3.24 24.99 8.71
CA ILE A 69 -3.15 23.58 9.09
C ILE A 69 -1.84 23.37 9.85
N LYS A 70 -1.69 23.94 11.04
CA LYS A 70 -0.56 23.62 11.92
C LYS A 70 -0.61 22.13 12.22
N PRO A 71 0.43 21.34 11.85
CA PRO A 71 0.46 19.92 12.17
C PRO A 71 0.35 19.75 13.68
N SER A 72 -0.63 18.99 14.15
CA SER A 72 -0.65 18.58 15.55
C SER A 72 0.64 17.80 15.81
N LYS A 73 1.24 17.91 17.00
CA LYS A 73 2.45 17.15 17.39
C LYS A 73 2.31 15.63 17.20
N GLU A 74 1.13 15.15 16.86
CA GLU A 74 0.80 13.72 16.71
C GLU A 74 0.96 13.18 15.29
N ARG A 75 1.22 14.02 14.28
CA ARG A 75 1.32 13.61 12.89
C ARG A 75 2.58 14.15 12.22
N LEU A 76 3.18 13.32 11.37
CA LEU A 76 4.32 13.69 10.53
C LEU A 76 3.83 14.18 9.17
N THR A 77 4.59 15.09 8.59
CA THR A 77 4.33 15.62 7.24
C THR A 77 5.21 14.91 6.22
N GLY A 78 4.63 14.52 5.09
CA GLY A 78 5.33 13.80 4.04
C GLY A 78 4.78 14.08 2.65
N ILE A 79 5.48 13.56 1.66
CA ILE A 79 5.10 13.62 0.26
C ILE A 79 5.08 12.22 -0.35
N ASP A 80 4.28 12.02 -1.39
CA ASP A 80 4.49 10.86 -2.25
C ASP A 80 5.02 11.28 -3.62
N ILE A 81 5.84 10.40 -4.20
CA ILE A 81 6.65 10.72 -5.37
C ILE A 81 6.75 9.56 -6.35
N SER A 82 6.96 9.94 -7.62
CA SER A 82 7.18 9.02 -8.72
C SER A 82 8.02 9.68 -9.81
N LYS A 83 8.19 9.01 -10.94
CA LYS A 83 8.85 9.57 -12.13
C LYS A 83 8.28 10.92 -12.57
N TRP A 84 7.01 11.20 -12.26
CA TRP A 84 6.35 12.44 -12.66
C TRP A 84 6.88 13.67 -11.95
N ASN A 85 7.54 13.48 -10.79
CA ASN A 85 8.23 14.57 -10.09
C ASN A 85 9.62 14.86 -10.67
N GLY A 86 10.18 14.00 -11.56
CA GLY A 86 11.55 14.18 -12.09
C GLY A 86 12.60 14.29 -10.99
N ASP A 87 13.66 15.04 -11.25
CA ASP A 87 14.71 15.27 -10.26
C ASP A 87 14.21 16.12 -9.08
N ILE A 88 14.52 15.69 -7.87
CA ILE A 88 14.02 16.28 -6.61
C ILE A 88 15.19 16.96 -5.88
N ASP A 89 15.01 18.22 -5.49
CA ASP A 89 15.90 18.90 -4.53
C ASP A 89 15.60 18.39 -3.11
N TRP A 90 16.28 17.31 -2.72
CA TRP A 90 16.08 16.67 -1.42
C TRP A 90 16.45 17.56 -0.24
N LYS A 91 17.40 18.49 -0.44
CA LYS A 91 17.73 19.49 0.56
C LYS A 91 16.53 20.41 0.81
N ALA A 92 15.93 20.90 -0.26
CA ALA A 92 14.72 21.74 -0.13
C ALA A 92 13.54 20.96 0.48
N VAL A 93 13.35 19.68 0.11
CA VAL A 93 12.35 18.81 0.70
C VAL A 93 12.55 18.72 2.22
N LYS A 94 13.77 18.48 2.68
CA LYS A 94 14.09 18.41 4.11
C LYS A 94 13.89 19.74 4.83
N GLU A 95 14.35 20.84 4.24
CA GLU A 95 14.18 22.20 4.78
C GLU A 95 12.72 22.63 4.86
N SER A 96 11.84 22.08 4.03
CA SER A 96 10.38 22.30 4.08
C SER A 96 9.68 21.52 5.19
N GLY A 97 10.41 20.81 6.06
CA GLY A 97 9.84 20.07 7.18
C GLY A 97 9.20 18.73 6.80
N ILE A 98 9.53 18.18 5.63
CA ILE A 98 9.08 16.86 5.22
C ILE A 98 9.87 15.80 6.00
N GLU A 99 9.14 14.88 6.63
CA GLU A 99 9.68 13.88 7.55
C GLU A 99 9.59 12.44 6.99
N PHE A 100 8.68 12.20 6.04
CA PHE A 100 8.56 10.91 5.36
C PHE A 100 8.24 11.06 3.87
N VAL A 101 8.51 9.99 3.14
CA VAL A 101 8.24 9.91 1.71
C VAL A 101 7.64 8.54 1.36
N ILE A 102 6.66 8.52 0.46
CA ILE A 102 6.13 7.28 -0.13
C ILE A 102 6.54 7.26 -1.58
N ILE A 103 7.34 6.26 -1.98
CA ILE A 103 8.01 6.22 -3.29
C ILE A 103 7.36 5.17 -4.17
N ARG A 104 6.98 5.54 -5.39
CA ARG A 104 6.54 4.56 -6.37
C ARG A 104 7.69 3.64 -6.77
N ALA A 105 7.58 2.34 -6.45
CA ALA A 105 8.57 1.38 -6.89
C ALA A 105 8.33 0.91 -8.33
N GLY A 106 7.08 0.95 -8.80
CA GLY A 106 6.71 0.57 -10.15
C GLY A 106 5.21 0.44 -10.34
N TYR A 107 4.82 -0.19 -11.45
CA TYR A 107 3.42 -0.37 -11.83
C TYR A 107 3.21 -1.60 -12.71
N GLY A 108 2.02 -2.18 -12.62
CA GLY A 108 1.66 -3.36 -13.41
C GLY A 108 2.60 -4.54 -13.14
N THR A 109 2.63 -5.51 -14.05
CA THR A 109 3.39 -6.76 -13.86
C THR A 109 4.88 -6.68 -14.22
N GLY A 110 5.36 -5.58 -14.81
CA GLY A 110 6.71 -5.56 -15.38
C GLY A 110 7.52 -4.29 -15.19
N TYR A 111 6.91 -3.19 -14.84
CA TYR A 111 7.56 -1.88 -14.94
C TYR A 111 8.05 -1.37 -13.59
N VAL A 112 9.35 -1.15 -13.48
CA VAL A 112 9.97 -0.41 -12.36
C VAL A 112 9.91 1.08 -12.68
N ASP A 113 9.61 1.91 -11.69
CA ASP A 113 9.67 3.35 -11.86
C ASP A 113 11.12 3.77 -12.16
N PRO A 114 11.40 4.49 -13.25
CA PRO A 114 12.79 4.83 -13.64
C PRO A 114 13.51 5.68 -12.60
N TYR A 115 12.79 6.45 -11.77
CA TYR A 115 13.38 7.27 -10.70
C TYR A 115 13.40 6.53 -9.34
N PHE A 116 12.90 5.29 -9.27
CA PHE A 116 12.80 4.57 -7.99
C PHE A 116 14.15 4.47 -7.27
N LYS A 117 15.18 4.01 -7.97
CA LYS A 117 16.50 3.83 -7.38
C LYS A 117 17.06 5.14 -6.86
N GLN A 118 17.08 6.17 -7.69
CA GLN A 118 17.55 7.51 -7.31
C GLN A 118 16.78 8.05 -6.10
N ASN A 119 15.46 7.97 -6.11
CA ASN A 119 14.62 8.51 -5.06
C ASN A 119 14.79 7.76 -3.73
N ILE A 120 14.88 6.43 -3.73
CA ILE A 120 15.03 5.67 -2.49
C ILE A 120 16.41 5.86 -1.87
N GLU A 121 17.48 5.91 -2.69
CA GLU A 121 18.83 6.16 -2.22
C GLU A 121 18.95 7.57 -1.62
N ALA A 122 18.43 8.58 -2.29
CA ALA A 122 18.41 9.95 -1.77
C ALA A 122 17.54 10.10 -0.50
N ALA A 123 16.41 9.41 -0.41
CA ALA A 123 15.59 9.40 0.81
C ALA A 123 16.33 8.76 1.99
N ILE A 124 17.12 7.69 1.75
CA ILE A 124 17.96 7.06 2.77
C ILE A 124 19.05 8.03 3.25
N GLU A 125 19.75 8.67 2.33
CA GLU A 125 20.82 9.66 2.63
C GLU A 125 20.28 10.83 3.46
N ASN A 126 19.03 11.24 3.23
CA ASN A 126 18.38 12.31 3.96
C ASN A 126 17.67 11.85 5.25
N ASN A 127 17.85 10.58 5.66
CA ASN A 127 17.24 9.99 6.86
C ASN A 127 15.71 10.15 6.92
N MET A 128 15.04 9.98 5.78
CA MET A 128 13.57 10.03 5.70
C MET A 128 12.96 8.72 6.18
N LEU A 129 11.77 8.76 6.77
CA LEU A 129 10.94 7.56 6.91
C LEU A 129 10.41 7.20 5.51
N ILE A 130 10.57 5.94 5.11
CA ILE A 130 10.30 5.51 3.74
C ILE A 130 9.14 4.51 3.70
N GLY A 131 8.11 4.84 2.92
CA GLY A 131 7.07 3.95 2.45
C GLY A 131 7.21 3.70 0.95
N ILE A 132 6.52 2.70 0.47
CA ILE A 132 6.53 2.31 -0.95
C ILE A 132 5.10 2.22 -1.45
N TYR A 133 4.88 2.54 -2.74
CA TYR A 133 3.65 2.14 -3.39
C TYR A 133 3.91 1.47 -4.75
N TRP A 134 2.97 0.60 -5.13
CA TRP A 134 2.94 -0.08 -6.42
C TRP A 134 1.62 0.21 -7.11
N PHE A 135 1.67 0.93 -8.23
CA PHE A 135 0.47 1.27 -8.99
C PHE A 135 -0.04 0.04 -9.74
N SER A 136 -1.28 -0.35 -9.48
CA SER A 136 -1.83 -1.59 -10.00
C SER A 136 -2.55 -1.42 -11.33
N TYR A 137 -2.28 -2.34 -12.23
CA TYR A 137 -3.07 -2.60 -13.42
C TYR A 137 -3.68 -4.01 -13.41
N ALA A 138 -3.70 -4.65 -12.27
CA ALA A 138 -4.28 -5.98 -12.11
C ALA A 138 -5.81 -5.93 -12.31
N TYR A 139 -6.33 -6.93 -12.98
CA TYR A 139 -7.76 -7.20 -13.11
C TYR A 139 -8.08 -8.67 -12.77
N THR A 140 -7.12 -9.40 -12.23
CA THR A 140 -7.28 -10.73 -11.62
C THR A 140 -6.35 -10.87 -10.42
N PRO A 141 -6.67 -11.76 -9.45
CA PRO A 141 -5.78 -12.03 -8.32
C PRO A 141 -4.40 -12.55 -8.73
N GLN A 142 -4.32 -13.31 -9.84
CA GLN A 142 -3.04 -13.80 -10.38
C GLN A 142 -2.14 -12.66 -10.84
N LEU A 143 -2.71 -11.64 -11.49
CA LEU A 143 -1.97 -10.44 -11.89
C LEU A 143 -1.54 -9.62 -10.67
N ALA A 144 -2.42 -9.45 -9.67
CA ALA A 144 -2.06 -8.77 -8.41
C ALA A 144 -0.91 -9.49 -7.68
N LYS A 145 -0.90 -10.84 -7.70
CA LYS A 145 0.23 -11.62 -7.17
C LYS A 145 1.51 -11.39 -7.97
N ALA A 146 1.42 -11.35 -9.30
CA ALA A 146 2.58 -11.08 -10.16
C ALA A 146 3.14 -9.66 -9.92
N GLU A 147 2.27 -8.66 -9.76
CA GLU A 147 2.66 -7.31 -9.36
C GLU A 147 3.38 -7.31 -7.99
N ALA A 148 2.85 -8.01 -6.99
CA ALA A 148 3.46 -8.12 -5.67
C ALA A 148 4.85 -8.79 -5.73
N GLU A 149 5.02 -9.86 -6.50
CA GLU A 149 6.33 -10.51 -6.67
C GLU A 149 7.33 -9.58 -7.39
N LYS A 150 6.89 -8.81 -8.38
CA LYS A 150 7.72 -7.81 -9.04
C LYS A 150 8.09 -6.66 -8.10
N CYS A 151 7.13 -6.14 -7.35
CA CYS A 151 7.35 -5.15 -6.31
C CYS A 151 8.41 -5.64 -5.31
N TYR A 152 8.23 -6.83 -4.76
CA TYR A 152 9.20 -7.44 -3.84
C TYR A 152 10.61 -7.53 -4.45
N LYS A 153 10.74 -8.02 -5.68
CA LYS A 153 12.04 -8.12 -6.35
C LYS A 153 12.73 -6.74 -6.46
N THR A 154 11.94 -5.69 -6.68
CA THR A 154 12.42 -4.31 -6.81
C THR A 154 12.91 -3.75 -5.47
N ILE A 155 12.16 -3.99 -4.37
CA ILE A 155 12.41 -3.33 -3.08
C ILE A 155 13.23 -4.15 -2.07
N LYS A 156 13.47 -5.45 -2.31
CA LYS A 156 14.05 -6.38 -1.32
C LYS A 156 15.42 -5.96 -0.78
N SER A 157 16.27 -5.33 -1.61
CA SER A 157 17.59 -4.83 -1.20
C SER A 157 17.53 -3.66 -0.22
N TYR A 158 16.43 -2.92 -0.23
CA TYR A 158 16.19 -1.76 0.62
C TYR A 158 15.37 -2.08 1.87
N LYS A 159 15.05 -3.36 2.12
CA LYS A 159 14.12 -3.79 3.19
C LYS A 159 14.41 -3.17 4.55
N LYS A 160 15.66 -3.05 4.95
CA LYS A 160 16.07 -2.46 6.24
C LYS A 160 15.78 -0.96 6.37
N HIS A 161 15.59 -0.26 5.25
CA HIS A 161 15.33 1.17 5.19
C HIS A 161 13.84 1.50 5.01
N ILE A 162 13.03 0.53 4.58
CA ILE A 162 11.58 0.71 4.41
C ILE A 162 10.90 0.53 5.76
N SER A 163 10.56 1.64 6.40
CA SER A 163 10.00 1.71 7.75
C SER A 163 8.47 1.85 7.78
N LEU A 164 7.88 2.28 6.67
CA LEU A 164 6.43 2.43 6.49
C LEU A 164 5.90 1.32 5.57
N PRO A 165 4.57 1.15 5.45
CA PRO A 165 4.01 0.08 4.63
C PRO A 165 4.35 0.17 3.14
N VAL A 166 4.24 -0.99 2.47
CA VAL A 166 4.16 -1.11 1.02
C VAL A 166 2.69 -1.10 0.64
N PHE A 167 2.25 -0.08 -0.08
CA PHE A 167 0.85 0.13 -0.45
C PHE A 167 0.56 -0.41 -1.85
N TRP A 168 -0.58 -1.10 -1.97
CA TRP A 168 -1.21 -1.40 -3.25
C TRP A 168 -2.08 -0.22 -3.63
N ASP A 169 -1.77 0.38 -4.76
CA ASP A 169 -2.41 1.58 -5.26
C ASP A 169 -3.34 1.21 -6.43
N PHE A 170 -4.66 1.40 -6.21
CA PHE A 170 -5.70 1.00 -7.15
C PHE A 170 -6.69 2.14 -7.37
N GLU A 171 -6.69 2.68 -8.58
CA GLU A 171 -7.36 3.92 -8.93
C GLU A 171 -8.22 3.80 -10.22
N TYR A 172 -8.73 4.95 -10.70
CA TYR A 172 -9.53 5.07 -11.92
C TYR A 172 -8.83 4.48 -13.13
N ASP A 173 -7.53 4.72 -13.29
CA ASP A 173 -6.75 4.16 -14.41
C ASP A 173 -6.61 2.65 -14.33
N SER A 174 -6.59 2.08 -13.14
CA SER A 174 -6.61 0.62 -12.92
C SER A 174 -7.91 0.02 -13.48
N VAL A 175 -9.06 0.61 -13.12
CA VAL A 175 -10.38 0.18 -13.60
C VAL A 175 -10.53 0.43 -15.09
N ASN A 176 -10.11 1.59 -15.58
CA ASN A 176 -10.17 1.93 -17.01
C ASN A 176 -9.34 0.97 -17.87
N ARG A 177 -8.16 0.57 -17.37
CA ARG A 177 -7.34 -0.44 -18.06
C ARG A 177 -8.01 -1.79 -18.11
N ALA A 178 -8.66 -2.22 -17.02
CA ALA A 178 -9.45 -3.46 -17.01
C ALA A 178 -10.60 -3.41 -18.03
N LYS A 179 -11.36 -2.31 -18.08
CA LYS A 179 -12.43 -2.09 -19.04
C LYS A 179 -11.92 -2.18 -20.50
N LYS A 180 -10.76 -1.57 -20.81
CA LYS A 180 -10.11 -1.68 -22.13
C LYS A 180 -9.71 -3.11 -22.49
N LYS A 181 -9.61 -4.01 -21.49
CA LYS A 181 -9.37 -5.46 -21.67
C LYS A 181 -10.67 -6.28 -21.63
N GLY A 182 -11.84 -5.65 -21.70
CA GLY A 182 -13.13 -6.32 -21.62
C GLY A 182 -13.43 -6.93 -20.25
N ARG A 183 -12.84 -6.37 -19.17
CA ARG A 183 -13.00 -6.86 -17.81
C ARG A 183 -13.72 -5.85 -16.93
N SER A 184 -14.70 -6.32 -16.18
CA SER A 184 -15.35 -5.56 -15.12
C SER A 184 -14.72 -5.92 -13.77
N ILE A 185 -14.54 -4.93 -12.91
CA ILE A 185 -14.04 -5.11 -11.56
C ILE A 185 -15.13 -4.67 -10.59
N ASP A 186 -15.63 -5.62 -9.82
CA ASP A 186 -16.54 -5.38 -8.73
C ASP A 186 -15.79 -5.27 -7.38
N LYS A 187 -16.52 -4.96 -6.34
CA LYS A 187 -15.99 -4.81 -4.97
C LYS A 187 -15.33 -6.09 -4.44
N SER A 188 -15.89 -7.24 -4.75
CA SER A 188 -15.35 -8.54 -4.30
C SER A 188 -14.02 -8.83 -4.98
N LEU A 189 -13.95 -8.65 -6.29
CA LEU A 189 -12.73 -8.86 -7.08
C LEU A 189 -11.63 -7.88 -6.69
N ALA A 190 -11.93 -6.58 -6.57
CA ALA A 190 -10.95 -5.58 -6.14
C ALA A 190 -10.39 -5.90 -4.75
N SER A 191 -11.27 -6.28 -3.80
CA SER A 191 -10.87 -6.67 -2.44
C SER A 191 -9.99 -7.93 -2.45
N ASN A 192 -10.29 -8.92 -3.29
CA ASN A 192 -9.48 -10.14 -3.42
C ASN A 192 -8.11 -9.85 -4.03
N MET A 193 -8.03 -8.97 -5.03
CA MET A 193 -6.77 -8.52 -5.61
C MET A 193 -5.90 -7.80 -4.57
N ALA A 194 -6.50 -6.86 -3.82
CA ALA A 194 -5.82 -6.15 -2.73
C ALA A 194 -5.31 -7.13 -1.66
N ASP A 195 -6.14 -8.08 -1.25
CA ASP A 195 -5.77 -9.12 -0.27
C ASP A 195 -4.60 -9.97 -0.79
N THR A 196 -4.63 -10.34 -2.06
CA THR A 196 -3.59 -11.14 -2.72
C THR A 196 -2.26 -10.40 -2.76
N PHE A 197 -2.26 -9.12 -3.19
CA PHE A 197 -1.04 -8.31 -3.20
C PHE A 197 -0.48 -8.14 -1.78
N CYS A 198 -1.31 -7.65 -0.87
CA CYS A 198 -0.89 -7.35 0.50
C CYS A 198 -0.42 -8.60 1.25
N THR A 199 -1.10 -9.76 1.10
CA THR A 199 -0.67 -11.02 1.70
C THR A 199 0.68 -11.46 1.13
N THR A 200 0.88 -11.34 -0.19
CA THR A 200 2.15 -11.71 -0.85
C THR A 200 3.32 -10.88 -0.30
N ILE A 201 3.18 -9.57 -0.23
CA ILE A 201 4.21 -8.66 0.31
C ILE A 201 4.42 -8.88 1.82
N LYS A 202 3.34 -9.08 2.58
CA LYS A 202 3.39 -9.37 4.02
C LYS A 202 4.18 -10.64 4.32
N ASN A 203 4.00 -11.68 3.51
CA ASN A 203 4.74 -12.94 3.65
C ASN A 203 6.25 -12.79 3.34
N LYS A 204 6.66 -11.71 2.67
CA LYS A 204 8.07 -11.32 2.48
C LYS A 204 8.61 -10.47 3.65
N GLY A 205 7.78 -10.21 4.68
CA GLY A 205 8.15 -9.51 5.92
C GLY A 205 8.12 -8.00 5.83
N PHE A 206 7.23 -7.43 5.02
CA PHE A 206 6.92 -6.00 5.00
C PHE A 206 5.57 -5.73 5.65
N HIS A 207 5.39 -4.54 6.21
CA HIS A 207 4.06 -4.01 6.49
C HIS A 207 3.37 -3.64 5.17
N THR A 208 2.05 -3.83 5.10
CA THR A 208 1.32 -3.61 3.85
C THR A 208 0.07 -2.78 4.08
N GLY A 209 -0.33 -2.05 3.04
CA GLY A 209 -1.52 -1.22 3.06
C GLY A 209 -2.19 -1.12 1.70
N ILE A 210 -3.31 -0.43 1.69
CA ILE A 210 -4.10 -0.13 0.51
C ILE A 210 -4.21 1.40 0.41
N TYR A 211 -3.85 1.96 -0.75
CA TYR A 211 -4.16 3.33 -1.10
C TYR A 211 -5.49 3.37 -1.86
N CYS A 212 -6.35 4.28 -1.47
CA CYS A 212 -7.58 4.58 -2.18
C CYS A 212 -8.12 5.96 -1.81
N ASN A 213 -8.95 6.53 -2.67
CA ASN A 213 -9.77 7.69 -2.33
C ASN A 213 -11.07 7.26 -1.63
N ILE A 214 -11.87 8.24 -1.20
CA ILE A 214 -13.16 8.01 -0.51
C ILE A 214 -14.13 7.17 -1.35
N ASP A 215 -14.22 7.45 -2.65
CA ASP A 215 -15.12 6.72 -3.55
C ASP A 215 -14.71 5.25 -3.64
N TYR A 216 -13.43 4.97 -3.86
CA TYR A 216 -12.91 3.60 -3.98
C TYR A 216 -13.02 2.84 -2.67
N SER A 217 -12.83 3.51 -1.53
CA SER A 217 -13.02 2.89 -0.21
C SER A 217 -14.45 2.39 0.01
N ARG A 218 -15.45 3.05 -0.61
CA ARG A 218 -16.86 2.70 -0.50
C ARG A 218 -17.31 1.70 -1.55
N ASN A 219 -16.83 1.86 -2.80
CA ASN A 219 -17.39 1.17 -3.96
C ASN A 219 -16.55 -0.02 -4.42
N TYR A 220 -15.24 -0.03 -4.16
CA TYR A 220 -14.33 -1.08 -4.62
C TYR A 220 -13.72 -1.93 -3.50
N PHE A 221 -13.79 -1.50 -2.23
CA PHE A 221 -13.21 -2.28 -1.14
C PHE A 221 -14.24 -2.66 -0.09
N THR A 222 -14.18 -3.93 0.34
CA THR A 222 -14.96 -4.39 1.49
C THR A 222 -14.38 -3.83 2.79
N LYS A 223 -15.22 -3.68 3.82
CA LYS A 223 -14.77 -3.27 5.16
C LYS A 223 -13.74 -4.25 5.72
N ASP A 224 -13.87 -5.54 5.40
CA ASP A 224 -12.98 -6.59 5.88
C ASP A 224 -11.55 -6.41 5.36
N VAL A 225 -11.37 -6.17 4.04
CA VAL A 225 -10.04 -5.97 3.48
C VAL A 225 -9.39 -4.69 3.98
N LEU A 226 -10.15 -3.59 4.09
CA LEU A 226 -9.64 -2.32 4.63
C LEU A 226 -9.30 -2.40 6.12
N SER A 227 -10.01 -3.24 6.91
CA SER A 227 -9.68 -3.47 8.32
C SER A 227 -8.48 -4.40 8.52
N LYS A 228 -8.14 -5.21 7.53
CA LYS A 228 -7.04 -6.19 7.58
C LYS A 228 -5.68 -5.56 7.32
N TYR A 229 -5.63 -4.47 6.57
CA TYR A 229 -4.41 -3.79 6.15
C TYR A 229 -4.42 -2.32 6.55
N HIS A 230 -3.25 -1.69 6.56
CA HIS A 230 -3.16 -0.24 6.76
C HIS A 230 -3.83 0.48 5.60
N THR A 231 -4.54 1.57 5.89
CA THR A 231 -5.16 2.41 4.85
C THR A 231 -4.40 3.72 4.70
N TRP A 232 -4.07 4.06 3.47
CA TRP A 232 -3.67 5.37 3.02
C TRP A 232 -4.82 5.96 2.22
N ILE A 233 -5.51 6.93 2.79
CA ILE A 233 -6.72 7.51 2.22
C ILE A 233 -6.42 8.83 1.52
N ALA A 234 -6.91 9.01 0.29
CA ALA A 234 -6.85 10.27 -0.43
C ALA A 234 -8.19 11.02 -0.31
N GLN A 235 -8.09 12.23 0.17
CA GLN A 235 -9.17 13.20 0.17
C GLN A 235 -8.57 14.60 0.22
N TRP A 236 -8.64 15.31 -0.88
CA TRP A 236 -8.03 16.64 -1.04
C TRP A 236 -8.94 17.72 -0.48
N THR A 237 -8.92 17.83 0.82
CA THR A 237 -9.76 18.75 1.62
C THR A 237 -8.98 19.22 2.85
N ASN A 238 -9.49 20.22 3.53
CA ASN A 238 -8.86 20.73 4.76
C ASN A 238 -9.01 19.75 5.94
N ASN A 239 -10.02 18.89 5.92
CA ASN A 239 -10.30 17.91 6.97
C ASN A 239 -10.65 16.56 6.36
N CYS A 240 -10.05 15.48 6.85
CA CYS A 240 -10.40 14.15 6.43
C CYS A 240 -11.75 13.73 7.02
N THR A 241 -12.71 13.42 6.16
CA THR A 241 -14.04 12.93 6.58
C THR A 241 -14.17 11.40 6.57
N TYR A 242 -13.07 10.69 6.29
CA TYR A 242 -13.05 9.24 6.34
C TYR A 242 -13.09 8.73 7.77
N THR A 243 -14.16 8.01 8.12
CA THR A 243 -14.46 7.60 9.50
C THR A 243 -13.87 6.24 9.88
N SER A 244 -13.43 5.45 8.90
CA SER A 244 -12.79 4.16 9.18
C SER A 244 -11.31 4.34 9.52
N ASN A 245 -10.64 3.26 9.92
CA ASN A 245 -9.25 3.32 10.33
C ASN A 245 -8.32 3.61 9.14
N TYR A 246 -7.45 4.62 9.28
CA TYR A 246 -6.37 4.94 8.34
C TYR A 246 -5.14 5.41 9.10
N ILE A 247 -3.97 5.28 8.51
CA ILE A 247 -2.70 5.75 9.09
C ILE A 247 -2.09 6.91 8.31
N ILE A 248 -2.42 7.05 7.02
CA ILE A 248 -1.95 8.15 6.18
C ILE A 248 -3.14 8.79 5.48
N TRP A 249 -3.11 10.10 5.41
CA TRP A 249 -4.05 10.91 4.66
C TRP A 249 -3.33 11.78 3.64
N GLN A 250 -3.58 11.55 2.34
CA GLN A 250 -3.17 12.44 1.26
C GLN A 250 -4.19 13.58 1.16
N CYS A 251 -3.76 14.78 1.51
CA CYS A 251 -4.67 15.91 1.70
C CYS A 251 -4.61 16.97 0.59
N SER A 252 -3.57 16.95 -0.25
CA SER A 252 -3.41 17.90 -1.36
C SER A 252 -2.54 17.28 -2.46
N SER A 253 -2.75 17.72 -3.69
CA SER A 253 -1.90 17.41 -4.85
C SER A 253 -1.13 18.62 -5.37
N THR A 254 -1.16 19.74 -4.64
CA THR A 254 -0.61 21.03 -5.08
C THR A 254 0.38 21.63 -4.08
N TYR A 255 0.92 20.82 -3.18
CA TYR A 255 1.93 21.29 -2.23
C TYR A 255 3.21 21.70 -2.96
N SER A 256 3.63 22.95 -2.81
CA SER A 256 4.77 23.49 -3.56
C SER A 256 6.03 23.57 -2.70
N ILE A 257 7.13 22.99 -3.20
CA ILE A 257 8.48 23.14 -2.68
C ILE A 257 9.35 23.74 -3.78
N LYS A 258 9.83 24.96 -3.60
CA LYS A 258 10.61 25.71 -4.60
C LYS A 258 9.99 25.70 -6.02
N GLY A 259 8.67 25.85 -6.09
CA GLY A 259 7.93 25.91 -7.35
C GLY A 259 7.64 24.54 -8.00
N LYS A 260 8.06 23.45 -7.40
CA LYS A 260 7.69 22.09 -7.81
C LYS A 260 6.54 21.57 -6.95
N TYR A 261 5.53 20.96 -7.58
CA TYR A 261 4.35 20.44 -6.89
C TYR A 261 4.50 18.99 -6.49
N PHE A 262 3.96 18.66 -5.31
CA PHE A 262 3.96 17.32 -4.72
C PHE A 262 2.60 17.01 -4.11
N ASP A 263 2.28 15.74 -3.99
CA ASP A 263 1.17 15.27 -3.18
C ASP A 263 1.56 15.33 -1.69
N LEU A 264 0.77 16.05 -0.90
CA LEU A 264 1.01 16.24 0.53
C LEU A 264 0.29 15.19 1.34
N ASN A 265 1.00 14.63 2.31
CA ASN A 265 0.52 13.56 3.16
C ASN A 265 0.75 13.85 4.64
N TYR A 266 -0.20 13.42 5.48
CA TYR A 266 -0.06 13.37 6.92
C TYR A 266 -0.04 11.91 7.40
N LEU A 267 1.03 11.51 8.11
CA LEU A 267 1.15 10.21 8.75
C LEU A 267 0.84 10.33 10.25
N TYR A 268 -0.15 9.59 10.71
CA TYR A 268 -0.48 9.46 12.13
C TYR A 268 0.43 8.40 12.77
N TYR A 269 1.68 8.80 13.03
CA TYR A 269 2.78 7.87 13.35
C TYR A 269 2.57 7.11 14.64
N GLU A 270 2.04 7.77 15.69
CA GLU A 270 1.73 7.09 16.96
C GLU A 270 0.64 6.03 16.79
N LYS A 271 -0.37 6.30 15.97
CA LYS A 271 -1.38 5.32 15.61
C LYS A 271 -0.78 4.14 14.86
N TYR A 272 0.08 4.40 13.88
CA TYR A 272 0.83 3.35 13.16
C TYR A 272 1.69 2.52 14.12
N LYS A 273 2.47 3.14 14.99
CA LYS A 273 3.27 2.43 16.00
C LYS A 273 2.40 1.56 16.92
N LYS A 274 1.26 2.06 17.37
CA LYS A 274 0.31 1.27 18.19
C LYS A 274 -0.25 0.07 17.41
N GLU A 275 -0.54 0.22 16.12
CA GLU A 275 -1.02 -0.90 15.29
C GLU A 275 0.05 -1.97 15.12
N ILE A 276 1.28 -1.61 14.78
CA ILE A 276 2.38 -2.58 14.66
C ILE A 276 2.78 -3.19 16.00
N SER A 277 2.70 -2.43 17.11
CA SER A 277 2.97 -2.97 18.45
C SER A 277 1.89 -3.95 18.89
N LYS A 278 0.61 -3.70 18.56
CA LYS A 278 -0.47 -4.69 18.76
C LYS A 278 -0.21 -5.97 17.98
N CYS A 279 0.35 -5.87 16.76
CA CYS A 279 0.78 -7.04 15.99
C CYS A 279 1.97 -7.75 16.63
N LYS A 280 2.93 -7.00 17.22
CA LYS A 280 4.06 -7.55 17.97
C LYS A 280 3.63 -8.09 19.33
N ASN A 281 2.64 -7.47 19.98
CA ASN A 281 2.14 -7.80 21.32
C ASN A 281 0.92 -8.72 21.32
N LYS A 282 0.50 -9.30 20.18
CA LYS A 282 -0.34 -10.51 20.27
C LYS A 282 0.43 -11.49 21.13
N PRO A 283 -0.17 -12.04 22.22
CA PRO A 283 0.54 -12.92 23.12
C PRO A 283 1.15 -14.05 22.28
N ARG A 284 2.45 -14.00 22.13
CA ARG A 284 3.21 -15.05 21.46
C ARG A 284 3.16 -16.23 22.41
N LYS A 285 2.43 -17.26 22.04
CA LYS A 285 2.46 -18.48 22.85
C LYS A 285 3.83 -19.10 22.68
N LYS A 286 4.69 -18.92 23.65
CA LYS A 286 5.97 -19.60 23.73
C LYS A 286 5.73 -21.06 24.09
N MET A 287 6.44 -21.94 23.44
CA MET A 287 6.44 -23.34 23.79
C MET A 287 7.77 -24.00 23.44
N THR A 288 8.18 -24.96 24.26
CA THR A 288 9.31 -25.82 23.96
C THR A 288 8.85 -27.00 23.14
N VAL A 289 9.54 -27.27 22.04
CA VAL A 289 9.24 -28.38 21.11
C VAL A 289 10.47 -29.22 20.86
N SER A 290 10.25 -30.49 20.54
CA SER A 290 11.26 -31.35 19.91
C SER A 290 11.23 -31.06 18.41
N ALA A 291 12.33 -30.55 17.84
CA ALA A 291 12.45 -30.17 16.43
C ALA A 291 13.38 -31.14 15.71
N THR A 292 12.85 -31.77 14.69
CA THR A 292 13.58 -32.54 13.68
C THR A 292 13.63 -31.79 12.36
N ALA A 293 14.24 -32.37 11.33
CA ALA A 293 14.27 -31.77 10.01
C ALA A 293 14.06 -32.82 8.91
N TYR A 294 13.40 -32.41 7.81
CA TYR A 294 13.16 -33.23 6.63
C TYR A 294 13.46 -32.46 5.35
N HIS A 295 13.79 -33.18 4.26
CA HIS A 295 14.14 -32.57 2.97
C HIS A 295 13.40 -33.20 1.78
N CYS A 296 12.55 -34.22 2.01
CA CYS A 296 11.84 -34.94 0.96
C CYS A 296 10.33 -34.66 1.03
N GLY A 297 9.65 -34.97 -0.04
CA GLY A 297 8.22 -34.77 -0.24
C GLY A 297 7.92 -33.87 -1.43
N THR A 298 6.89 -34.22 -2.18
CA THR A 298 6.44 -33.46 -3.37
C THR A 298 5.35 -32.47 -3.01
N ILE A 299 4.50 -32.82 -2.06
CA ILE A 299 3.33 -32.04 -1.63
C ILE A 299 3.16 -32.18 -0.12
N THR A 300 2.94 -31.06 0.58
CA THR A 300 2.59 -31.02 2.00
C THR A 300 1.13 -31.43 2.24
N SER A 301 0.76 -31.67 3.49
CA SER A 301 -0.63 -31.95 3.89
C SER A 301 -1.63 -30.84 3.57
N THR A 302 -1.15 -29.62 3.30
CA THR A 302 -1.98 -28.49 2.86
C THR A 302 -2.01 -28.29 1.35
N GLY A 303 -1.37 -29.18 0.58
CA GLY A 303 -1.40 -29.19 -0.89
C GLY A 303 -0.39 -28.27 -1.56
N ILE A 304 0.65 -27.85 -0.88
CA ILE A 304 1.71 -26.99 -1.44
C ILE A 304 3.04 -27.73 -1.56
N THR A 305 3.92 -27.27 -2.44
CA THR A 305 5.29 -27.80 -2.54
C THR A 305 6.10 -27.43 -1.31
N PRO A 306 6.76 -28.41 -0.64
CA PRO A 306 7.64 -28.12 0.49
C PRO A 306 8.77 -27.15 0.10
N ARG A 307 9.10 -26.23 0.98
CA ARG A 307 10.16 -25.23 0.79
C ARG A 307 10.68 -24.73 2.13
N TRP A 308 11.90 -24.20 2.14
CA TRP A 308 12.44 -23.53 3.33
C TRP A 308 11.50 -22.43 3.85
N GLY A 309 11.17 -22.49 5.13
CA GLY A 309 10.16 -21.63 5.76
C GLY A 309 8.85 -22.36 6.07
N ILE A 310 8.78 -23.68 5.84
CA ILE A 310 7.65 -24.53 6.23
C ILE A 310 8.07 -25.44 7.38
N ILE A 311 7.10 -25.74 8.27
CA ILE A 311 7.24 -26.78 9.28
C ILE A 311 6.05 -27.74 9.25
N ALA A 312 6.33 -29.02 9.47
CA ALA A 312 5.32 -29.99 9.83
C ALA A 312 5.05 -29.93 11.34
N VAL A 313 3.80 -30.06 11.71
CA VAL A 313 3.29 -29.90 13.07
C VAL A 313 2.21 -30.92 13.41
N ASP A 314 1.85 -31.06 14.67
CA ASP A 314 0.56 -31.63 15.07
C ASP A 314 -0.53 -30.55 14.93
N PRO A 315 -1.49 -30.67 13.98
CA PRO A 315 -2.52 -29.64 13.78
C PRO A 315 -3.49 -29.47 14.97
N LYS A 316 -3.47 -30.42 15.90
CA LYS A 316 -4.23 -30.30 17.16
C LYS A 316 -3.54 -29.36 18.14
N VAL A 317 -2.22 -29.21 18.03
CA VAL A 317 -1.38 -28.37 18.90
C VAL A 317 -1.06 -27.04 18.23
N ILE A 318 -0.59 -27.06 16.98
CA ILE A 318 -0.30 -25.88 16.17
C ILE A 318 -1.15 -25.96 14.88
N PRO A 319 -2.26 -25.22 14.76
CA PRO A 319 -3.12 -25.30 13.60
C PRO A 319 -2.41 -24.92 12.28
N TYR A 320 -2.79 -25.55 11.18
CA TYR A 320 -2.26 -25.19 9.85
C TYR A 320 -2.44 -23.70 9.54
N GLY A 321 -1.46 -23.12 8.87
CA GLY A 321 -1.38 -21.71 8.55
C GLY A 321 -0.98 -20.83 9.74
N SER A 322 -0.66 -21.41 10.91
CA SER A 322 -0.06 -20.67 12.01
C SER A 322 1.34 -20.19 11.62
N ILE A 323 1.67 -18.96 12.03
CA ILE A 323 3.02 -18.41 11.86
C ILE A 323 3.80 -18.63 13.15
N VAL A 324 4.93 -19.31 13.02
CA VAL A 324 5.82 -19.70 14.13
C VAL A 324 7.17 -19.05 13.94
N TYR A 325 7.60 -18.26 14.90
CA TYR A 325 8.96 -17.72 14.95
C TYR A 325 9.88 -18.74 15.65
N ILE A 326 10.98 -19.07 15.01
CA ILE A 326 12.00 -19.96 15.54
C ILE A 326 13.28 -19.14 15.79
N PRO A 327 13.57 -18.77 17.04
CA PRO A 327 14.71 -17.90 17.40
C PRO A 327 16.05 -18.40 16.89
N THR A 328 16.26 -19.72 16.86
CA THR A 328 17.50 -20.36 16.38
C THR A 328 17.85 -19.97 14.94
N PHE A 329 16.84 -19.63 14.12
CA PHE A 329 17.02 -19.21 12.72
C PHE A 329 16.77 -17.72 12.52
N ASP A 330 16.35 -17.00 13.57
CA ASP A 330 15.83 -15.62 13.49
C ASP A 330 14.81 -15.48 12.35
N LYS A 331 13.87 -16.44 12.24
CA LYS A 331 12.98 -16.56 11.09
C LYS A 331 11.58 -17.05 11.45
N TYR A 332 10.61 -16.60 10.62
CA TYR A 332 9.24 -17.07 10.68
C TYR A 332 9.02 -18.24 9.72
N PHE A 333 8.34 -19.26 10.22
CA PHE A 333 7.93 -20.47 9.50
C PHE A 333 6.41 -20.55 9.48
N VAL A 334 5.87 -21.25 8.49
CA VAL A 334 4.43 -21.51 8.37
C VAL A 334 4.15 -23.00 8.62
N ALA A 335 3.18 -23.29 9.47
CA ALA A 335 2.71 -24.64 9.73
C ALA A 335 1.84 -25.10 8.55
N GLU A 336 2.43 -25.79 7.59
CA GLU A 336 1.77 -26.19 6.35
C GLU A 336 1.89 -27.70 6.06
N ASP A 337 2.47 -28.45 6.99
CA ASP A 337 2.62 -29.91 6.85
C ASP A 337 2.31 -30.64 8.16
N CYS A 338 2.17 -31.96 8.07
CA CYS A 338 2.12 -32.87 9.22
C CYS A 338 2.81 -34.19 8.84
N GLY A 339 3.24 -34.91 9.85
CA GLY A 339 3.83 -36.25 9.70
C GLY A 339 3.23 -37.24 10.71
N GLY A 340 3.25 -38.52 10.37
CA GLY A 340 2.75 -39.58 11.25
C GLY A 340 3.44 -39.58 12.62
N GLY A 341 4.76 -39.30 12.64
CA GLY A 341 5.57 -39.18 13.86
C GLY A 341 5.57 -37.80 14.54
N ILE A 342 4.95 -36.77 13.93
CA ILE A 342 4.92 -35.40 14.44
C ILE A 342 3.63 -35.22 15.25
N LYS A 343 3.71 -35.53 16.55
CA LYS A 343 2.58 -35.49 17.49
C LYS A 343 2.93 -34.65 18.73
N GLY A 344 1.91 -33.95 19.27
CA GLY A 344 2.09 -33.11 20.44
C GLY A 344 3.06 -31.95 20.17
N ASN A 345 3.99 -31.73 21.12
CA ASN A 345 5.00 -30.67 21.04
C ASN A 345 6.21 -31.08 20.17
N LYS A 346 5.96 -31.62 18.99
CA LYS A 346 6.98 -31.93 17.99
C LYS A 346 6.74 -31.08 16.72
N ILE A 347 7.85 -30.66 16.10
CA ILE A 347 7.85 -30.04 14.79
C ILE A 347 8.91 -30.70 13.91
N ASP A 348 8.70 -30.63 12.59
CA ASP A 348 9.67 -31.07 11.61
C ASP A 348 9.92 -29.94 10.62
N ILE A 349 11.18 -29.52 10.48
CA ILE A 349 11.56 -28.30 9.76
C ILE A 349 12.02 -28.71 8.36
N TYR A 350 11.36 -28.17 7.33
CA TYR A 350 11.83 -28.42 5.97
C TYR A 350 13.19 -27.78 5.73
N MET A 351 14.15 -28.58 5.26
CA MET A 351 15.49 -28.15 4.85
C MET A 351 15.72 -28.43 3.37
N ASN A 352 16.65 -27.71 2.74
CA ASN A 352 16.84 -27.80 1.29
C ASN A 352 17.57 -29.09 0.87
N ASP A 353 18.32 -29.71 1.76
CA ASP A 353 19.09 -30.94 1.46
C ASP A 353 19.24 -31.87 2.68
N LYS A 354 19.65 -33.11 2.42
CA LYS A 354 19.84 -34.18 3.41
C LYS A 354 20.94 -33.84 4.42
N THR A 355 22.00 -33.20 4.01
CA THR A 355 23.14 -32.87 4.87
C THR A 355 22.71 -31.86 5.97
N GLN A 356 21.89 -30.87 5.58
CA GLN A 356 21.32 -29.93 6.57
C GLN A 356 20.43 -30.64 7.59
N CYS A 357 19.62 -31.62 7.17
CA CYS A 357 18.79 -32.40 8.07
C CYS A 357 19.64 -33.23 9.06
N ILE A 358 20.70 -33.89 8.59
CA ILE A 358 21.62 -34.69 9.41
C ILE A 358 22.33 -33.79 10.41
N ASN A 359 22.83 -32.63 9.98
CA ASN A 359 23.51 -31.66 10.85
C ASN A 359 22.57 -31.03 11.88
N TRP A 360 21.27 -30.92 11.55
CA TRP A 360 20.27 -30.46 12.49
C TRP A 360 19.98 -31.50 13.58
N GLY A 361 19.78 -32.75 13.21
CA GLY A 361 19.47 -33.85 14.11
C GLY A 361 18.13 -33.63 14.84
N VAL A 362 18.11 -33.96 16.13
CA VAL A 362 16.96 -33.75 17.03
C VAL A 362 17.35 -32.72 18.09
N ARG A 363 16.61 -31.64 18.18
CA ARG A 363 16.89 -30.54 19.13
C ARG A 363 15.66 -30.17 19.92
N LYS A 364 15.85 -29.84 21.20
CA LYS A 364 14.82 -29.21 22.02
C LYS A 364 14.99 -27.69 21.90
N ILE A 365 14.02 -27.01 21.32
CA ILE A 365 14.09 -25.57 21.05
C ILE A 365 12.83 -24.85 21.55
N GLU A 366 12.99 -23.57 21.89
CA GLU A 366 11.86 -22.68 22.14
C GLU A 366 11.36 -22.10 20.80
N ILE A 367 10.05 -22.05 20.62
CA ILE A 367 9.37 -21.40 19.50
C ILE A 367 8.32 -20.43 20.00
N GLU A 368 7.98 -19.44 19.18
CA GLU A 368 6.92 -18.48 19.47
C GLU A 368 5.84 -18.54 18.39
N ILE A 369 4.61 -18.90 18.76
CA ILE A 369 3.47 -18.85 17.83
C ILE A 369 2.98 -17.41 17.78
N VAL A 370 3.24 -16.73 16.64
CA VAL A 370 2.96 -15.30 16.43
C VAL A 370 1.55 -15.08 15.92
N GLN A 371 1.05 -15.99 15.09
CA GLN A 371 -0.31 -15.95 14.59
C GLN A 371 -0.93 -17.33 14.68
N TRP A 372 -2.00 -17.42 15.47
CA TRP A 372 -2.79 -18.62 15.65
C TRP A 372 -3.97 -18.58 14.68
N ARG A 373 -4.04 -19.45 13.68
CA ARG A 373 -5.25 -19.57 12.85
C ARG A 373 -6.25 -20.49 13.54
N ARG A 374 -7.48 -19.98 13.83
CA ARG A 374 -8.59 -20.84 14.24
C ARG A 374 -8.92 -21.80 13.10
N ARG A 375 -9.27 -23.06 13.45
CA ARG A 375 -9.73 -24.07 12.48
C ARG A 375 -10.84 -23.48 11.61
N VAL A 376 -10.59 -23.33 10.32
CA VAL A 376 -11.66 -23.26 9.32
C VAL A 376 -12.09 -24.70 9.14
N LYS A 377 -13.34 -25.03 9.53
CA LYS A 377 -13.94 -26.33 9.20
C LYS A 377 -14.19 -26.32 7.68
N TRP A 378 -13.27 -26.87 6.92
CA TRP A 378 -13.53 -27.22 5.54
C TRP A 378 -14.48 -28.42 5.56
N LYS A 379 -15.80 -28.19 5.32
CA LYS A 379 -16.68 -29.26 4.88
C LYS A 379 -16.35 -29.52 3.42
N ILE A 380 -15.42 -30.43 3.16
CA ILE A 380 -15.27 -31.06 1.84
C ILE A 380 -16.40 -32.06 1.76
N SER A 381 -17.53 -31.70 1.13
CA SER A 381 -18.53 -32.66 0.73
C SER A 381 -18.10 -33.22 -0.62
N TRP A 382 -17.39 -34.31 -0.61
CA TRP A 382 -17.25 -35.16 -1.78
C TRP A 382 -18.57 -35.85 -2.04
N LYS A 383 -19.47 -35.27 -2.85
CA LYS A 383 -20.48 -36.03 -3.55
C LYS A 383 -19.78 -36.66 -4.79
N ILE A 384 -19.43 -37.92 -4.70
CA ILE A 384 -19.14 -38.73 -5.87
C ILE A 384 -20.48 -38.91 -6.58
N PRO A 385 -20.65 -38.50 -7.87
CA PRO A 385 -21.82 -38.89 -8.64
C PRO A 385 -21.64 -40.36 -9.02
N GLY A 386 -22.57 -41.19 -8.59
CA GLY A 386 -23.08 -42.42 -9.10
C GLY A 386 -22.15 -43.43 -9.84
N PHE A 387 -21.84 -44.51 -9.18
CA PHE A 387 -21.92 -45.82 -9.80
C PHE A 387 -23.04 -46.57 -9.10
N GLY A 388 -24.14 -46.76 -9.83
CA GLY A 388 -25.20 -47.68 -9.60
C GLY A 388 -25.39 -48.45 -10.88
#